data_f5dec6f9293763c566b809e88d385334
#
_entry.id   f5dec6f9293763c566b809e88d385334
#
_cell.length_a   1.000
_cell.length_b   1.000
_cell.length_c   1.000
_cell.angle_alpha   90.00
_cell.angle_beta   90.00
_cell.angle_gamma   90.00
#
_symmetry.space_group_name_H-M   'P 1'
#
loop_
_entity.id
_entity.type
_entity.pdbx_description
1 polymer ?
#
loop_
_entity_poly.entity_id
_entity_poly.type
_entity_poly.pdbx_seq_one_letter_code
_entity_poly.pdbx_strand_id
1 'polypeptide(L)'
;MTAKEHRRALHRLAEEGFCEFETKKYILNALKPLGCEVYEIGETGVIAYFDFGRSTTSAFRAEMDALPVQERTGLEFASENEGFMHACGHDGHMAMLLEFAERVSSDGALCNVMCVFQPAEEKRGGAETIVLSGEYKRLKPDRAFAVHLRPGLEKGKLLSRAGAICAGSSEIEATFPGDAVHITEPRYSDAIEKAERFYLDVKTAAEKEIFLRFGKMMCGTAGNVTPLSAELFGTARYFSQAEREKCEGLLSTAENYGGTYKMTEYAPPAINDEELFRLSGCGTLREPLLCADDFSVYGFCGVRALYMLLGTGDTPPLHSPYFDFDEDILPIGTEKFIALCKNEKISNIM
;
A
#
# COMPACT_ATOMS: atom_id res chain seq x y z
N MET A 1 20.44 8.21 15.86
CA MET A 1 20.76 8.63 14.47
C MET A 1 19.64 9.52 13.96
N THR A 2 19.89 10.41 12.97
CA THR A 2 18.83 11.20 12.33
C THR A 2 18.08 10.36 11.29
N ALA A 3 16.83 10.73 10.96
CA ALA A 3 16.09 10.07 9.88
C ALA A 3 16.86 10.07 8.54
N LYS A 4 17.62 11.12 8.25
CA LYS A 4 18.48 11.21 7.07
C LYS A 4 19.57 10.13 7.05
N GLU A 5 20.23 9.87 8.18
CA GLU A 5 21.26 8.82 8.28
C GLU A 5 20.65 7.44 8.15
N HIS A 6 19.48 7.20 8.78
CA HIS A 6 18.73 5.96 8.62
C HIS A 6 18.29 5.72 7.16
N ARG A 7 17.71 6.74 6.51
CA ARG A 7 17.29 6.65 5.12
C ARG A 7 18.42 6.19 4.22
N ARG A 8 19.58 6.84 4.30
CA ARG A 8 20.75 6.55 3.44
C ARG A 8 21.31 5.15 3.64
N ALA A 9 21.24 4.63 4.87
CA ALA A 9 21.63 3.26 5.14
C ALA A 9 20.62 2.24 4.60
N LEU A 10 19.31 2.49 4.81
CA LEU A 10 18.23 1.62 4.37
C LEU A 10 18.08 1.62 2.84
N HIS A 11 18.27 2.76 2.17
CA HIS A 11 18.18 2.87 0.71
C HIS A 11 19.16 1.93 0.00
N ARG A 12 20.38 1.74 0.54
CA ARG A 12 21.37 0.80 0.01
C ARG A 12 20.93 -0.65 0.07
N LEU A 13 20.07 -1.00 1.04
CA LEU A 13 19.65 -2.38 1.31
C LEU A 13 18.46 -2.83 0.46
N ALA A 14 17.81 -1.96 -0.31
CA ALA A 14 16.60 -2.20 -1.10
C ALA A 14 16.36 -3.68 -1.45
N GLU A 15 15.42 -4.34 -0.76
CA GLU A 15 15.12 -5.77 -0.89
C GLU A 15 13.65 -5.99 -1.26
N GLU A 16 13.38 -7.04 -2.01
CA GLU A 16 12.02 -7.42 -2.43
C GLU A 16 11.17 -7.88 -1.23
N GLY A 17 9.86 -7.62 -1.31
CA GLY A 17 8.89 -8.04 -0.29
C GLY A 17 8.98 -9.52 0.10
N PHE A 18 8.95 -9.81 1.40
CA PHE A 18 9.22 -11.07 2.06
C PHE A 18 10.68 -11.57 1.98
N CYS A 19 11.58 -10.74 1.46
CA CYS A 19 13.00 -11.02 1.38
C CYS A 19 13.85 -9.92 2.05
N GLU A 20 13.27 -9.06 2.88
CA GLU A 20 13.89 -7.89 3.52
C GLU A 20 14.78 -8.28 4.71
N PHE A 21 15.71 -9.22 4.52
CA PHE A 21 16.51 -9.80 5.61
C PHE A 21 17.58 -8.85 6.14
N GLU A 22 18.32 -8.15 5.28
CA GLU A 22 19.34 -7.21 5.73
C GLU A 22 18.67 -5.91 6.24
N THR A 23 17.57 -5.49 5.66
CA THR A 23 16.71 -4.42 6.16
C THR A 23 16.21 -4.73 7.57
N LYS A 24 15.65 -5.92 7.80
CA LYS A 24 15.24 -6.40 9.13
C LYS A 24 16.39 -6.36 10.12
N LYS A 25 17.56 -6.89 9.74
CA LYS A 25 18.75 -6.90 10.58
C LYS A 25 19.22 -5.50 10.95
N TYR A 26 19.15 -4.55 10.01
CA TYR A 26 19.44 -3.14 10.29
C TYR A 26 18.47 -2.58 11.33
N ILE A 27 17.15 -2.79 11.16
CA ILE A 27 16.10 -2.35 12.08
C ILE A 27 16.32 -2.94 13.48
N LEU A 28 16.55 -4.27 13.60
CA LEU A 28 16.79 -4.92 14.88
C LEU A 28 18.01 -4.34 15.60
N ASN A 29 19.09 -4.03 14.88
CA ASN A 29 20.28 -3.39 15.45
C ASN A 29 19.99 -1.96 15.94
N ALA A 30 19.21 -1.17 15.19
CA ALA A 30 18.81 0.18 15.60
C ALA A 30 17.91 0.18 16.84
N LEU A 31 17.01 -0.81 16.96
CA LEU A 31 16.08 -0.95 18.09
C LEU A 31 16.73 -1.46 19.37
N LYS A 32 17.83 -2.24 19.26
CA LYS A 32 18.49 -2.93 20.39
C LYS A 32 18.80 -2.03 21.60
N PRO A 33 19.29 -0.78 21.44
CA PRO A 33 19.61 0.10 22.56
C PRO A 33 18.38 0.80 23.18
N LEU A 34 17.18 0.67 22.61
CA LEU A 34 16.05 1.55 22.94
C LEU A 34 15.20 1.04 24.13
N GLY A 35 15.46 -0.16 24.65
CA GLY A 35 14.75 -0.70 25.82
C GLY A 35 13.28 -1.06 25.56
N CYS A 36 12.92 -1.30 24.29
CA CYS A 36 11.60 -1.79 23.89
C CYS A 36 11.57 -3.33 23.80
N GLU A 37 10.38 -3.90 23.88
CA GLU A 37 10.18 -5.30 23.51
C GLU A 37 10.15 -5.42 21.98
N VAL A 38 10.93 -6.35 21.43
CA VAL A 38 11.02 -6.54 19.99
C VAL A 38 10.49 -7.93 19.62
N TYR A 39 9.57 -7.96 18.66
CA TYR A 39 8.95 -9.18 18.13
C TYR A 39 9.25 -9.30 16.65
N GLU A 40 9.75 -10.45 16.23
CA GLU A 40 9.97 -10.81 14.84
C GLU A 40 8.68 -11.48 14.33
N ILE A 41 8.11 -10.97 13.25
CA ILE A 41 6.82 -11.41 12.72
C ILE A 41 7.01 -11.99 11.32
N GLY A 42 6.58 -13.22 11.12
CA GLY A 42 6.86 -13.95 9.87
C GLY A 42 8.37 -14.04 9.62
N GLU A 43 8.76 -13.93 8.35
CA GLU A 43 10.18 -14.02 7.98
C GLU A 43 10.93 -12.70 8.23
N THR A 44 10.34 -11.56 7.87
CA THR A 44 11.03 -10.26 7.82
C THR A 44 10.38 -9.14 8.62
N GLY A 45 9.11 -9.24 9.01
CA GLY A 45 8.41 -8.22 9.78
C GLY A 45 8.96 -8.02 11.19
N VAL A 46 8.87 -6.80 11.72
CA VAL A 46 9.32 -6.44 13.07
C VAL A 46 8.27 -5.56 13.76
N ILE A 47 7.97 -5.88 15.02
CA ILE A 47 7.22 -5.00 15.93
C ILE A 47 8.14 -4.61 17.09
N ALA A 48 8.31 -3.31 17.35
CA ALA A 48 8.94 -2.78 18.54
C ALA A 48 7.86 -2.17 19.45
N TYR A 49 7.74 -2.66 20.67
CA TYR A 49 6.71 -2.23 21.62
C TYR A 49 7.33 -1.52 22.83
N PHE A 50 6.88 -0.30 23.05
CA PHE A 50 7.24 0.52 24.22
C PHE A 50 6.06 0.54 25.20
N ASP A 51 6.20 -0.18 26.28
CA ASP A 51 5.23 -0.18 27.38
C ASP A 51 5.50 0.99 28.34
N PHE A 52 4.64 2.00 28.29
CA PHE A 52 4.64 3.13 29.20
C PHE A 52 3.61 3.00 30.32
N GLY A 53 3.04 1.79 30.53
CA GLY A 53 2.01 1.53 31.52
C GLY A 53 0.70 2.27 31.25
N ARG A 54 0.38 2.51 29.97
CA ARG A 54 -0.82 3.24 29.57
C ARG A 54 -1.95 2.29 29.23
N SER A 55 -3.19 2.79 29.32
CA SER A 55 -4.40 2.00 29.03
C SER A 55 -4.65 1.81 27.52
N THR A 56 -4.01 2.61 26.66
CA THR A 56 -4.20 2.56 25.21
C THR A 56 -2.88 2.40 24.48
N THR A 57 -2.94 1.78 23.31
CA THR A 57 -1.79 1.51 22.43
C THR A 57 -2.00 2.17 21.07
N SER A 58 -1.00 2.89 20.58
CA SER A 58 -0.97 3.45 19.23
C SER A 58 0.10 2.74 18.39
N ALA A 59 -0.31 2.18 17.25
CA ALA A 59 0.60 1.63 16.26
C ALA A 59 1.03 2.69 15.24
N PHE A 60 2.30 2.70 14.90
CA PHE A 60 2.90 3.53 13.86
C PHE A 60 3.58 2.60 12.86
N ARG A 61 3.19 2.67 11.59
CA ARG A 61 3.61 1.71 10.56
C ARG A 61 4.53 2.38 9.53
N ALA A 62 5.55 1.64 9.14
CA ALA A 62 6.34 1.88 7.95
C ALA A 62 6.54 0.57 7.18
N GLU A 63 6.50 0.64 5.87
CA GLU A 63 6.79 -0.44 4.93
C GLU A 63 8.29 -0.68 4.84
N MET A 64 8.71 -1.93 4.53
CA MET A 64 10.13 -2.31 4.50
C MET A 64 10.65 -2.62 3.10
N ASP A 65 9.77 -3.03 2.21
CA ASP A 65 10.12 -3.60 0.92
C ASP A 65 10.50 -2.56 -0.14
N ALA A 66 11.17 -3.03 -1.16
CA ALA A 66 11.57 -2.28 -2.35
C ALA A 66 10.96 -2.91 -3.61
N LEU A 67 11.01 -2.16 -4.68
CA LEU A 67 10.48 -2.55 -5.98
C LEU A 67 11.57 -3.14 -6.89
N PRO A 68 11.21 -4.07 -7.80
CA PRO A 68 12.11 -4.59 -8.83
C PRO A 68 12.32 -3.54 -9.93
N VAL A 69 12.98 -2.45 -9.58
CA VAL A 69 13.29 -1.29 -10.43
C VAL A 69 14.79 -1.07 -10.43
N GLN A 70 15.41 -1.03 -11.61
CA GLN A 70 16.82 -0.67 -11.71
C GLN A 70 17.00 0.83 -11.47
N GLU A 71 17.64 1.17 -10.37
CA GLU A 71 17.87 2.56 -9.98
C GLU A 71 18.72 3.33 -10.97
N ARG A 72 18.35 4.61 -11.21
CA ARG A 72 19.05 5.55 -12.09
C ARG A 72 19.14 6.96 -11.50
N THR A 73 19.09 7.09 -10.18
CA THR A 73 19.13 8.38 -9.48
C THR A 73 20.52 9.01 -9.52
N GLY A 74 21.58 8.21 -9.50
CA GLY A 74 22.96 8.68 -9.36
C GLY A 74 23.33 9.12 -7.94
N LEU A 75 22.54 8.74 -6.92
CA LEU A 75 22.82 9.04 -5.52
C LEU A 75 24.10 8.33 -5.04
N GLU A 76 24.87 8.97 -4.17
CA GLU A 76 26.03 8.36 -3.50
C GLU A 76 25.65 7.17 -2.62
N PHE A 77 24.37 7.09 -2.20
CA PHE A 77 23.79 6.03 -1.39
C PHE A 77 22.76 5.21 -2.17
N ALA A 78 22.89 5.13 -3.50
CA ALA A 78 22.05 4.29 -4.34
C ALA A 78 22.03 2.83 -3.85
N SER A 79 20.99 2.10 -4.23
CA SER A 79 20.83 0.67 -3.89
C SER A 79 22.07 -0.14 -4.26
N GLU A 80 22.55 -0.98 -3.34
CA GLU A 80 23.63 -1.94 -3.56
C GLU A 80 23.09 -3.30 -4.09
N ASN A 81 21.75 -3.45 -4.15
CA ASN A 81 21.09 -4.60 -4.73
C ASN A 81 20.65 -4.31 -6.17
N GLU A 82 21.42 -4.85 -7.13
CA GLU A 82 21.13 -4.66 -8.55
C GLU A 82 19.70 -5.10 -8.90
N GLY A 83 18.99 -4.23 -9.62
CA GLY A 83 17.61 -4.47 -10.03
C GLY A 83 16.55 -4.12 -9.00
N PHE A 84 16.92 -3.66 -7.80
CA PHE A 84 15.98 -3.24 -6.76
C PHE A 84 16.23 -1.80 -6.31
N MET A 85 15.15 -1.09 -5.98
CA MET A 85 15.20 0.30 -5.53
C MET A 85 14.02 0.61 -4.61
N HIS A 86 14.24 1.44 -3.56
CA HIS A 86 13.16 2.05 -2.79
C HIS A 86 12.45 3.16 -3.59
N ALA A 87 11.85 2.77 -4.73
CA ALA A 87 11.18 3.71 -5.63
C ALA A 87 9.80 4.17 -5.14
N CYS A 88 9.32 3.66 -4.01
CA CYS A 88 8.11 4.12 -3.31
C CYS A 88 8.41 4.94 -2.04
N GLY A 89 9.67 5.09 -1.66
CA GLY A 89 10.08 5.90 -0.51
C GLY A 89 10.00 5.21 0.85
N HIS A 90 9.86 3.87 0.87
CA HIS A 90 9.78 3.09 2.11
C HIS A 90 11.03 3.22 2.99
N ASP A 91 12.20 3.47 2.41
CA ASP A 91 13.42 3.87 3.12
C ASP A 91 13.22 5.12 3.99
N GLY A 92 12.54 6.13 3.44
CA GLY A 92 12.15 7.34 4.17
C GLY A 92 11.12 7.08 5.26
N HIS A 93 10.14 6.20 5.00
CA HIS A 93 9.12 5.83 5.99
C HIS A 93 9.74 5.09 7.18
N MET A 94 10.60 4.08 6.93
CA MET A 94 11.35 3.39 7.97
C MET A 94 12.25 4.35 8.75
N ALA A 95 12.91 5.28 8.06
CA ALA A 95 13.80 6.25 8.69
C ALA A 95 13.07 7.18 9.65
N MET A 96 11.89 7.67 9.26
CA MET A 96 11.02 8.46 10.14
C MET A 96 10.57 7.67 11.36
N LEU A 97 10.23 6.39 11.18
CA LEU A 97 9.77 5.51 12.24
C LEU A 97 10.90 5.12 13.21
N LEU A 98 12.13 4.91 12.72
CA LEU A 98 13.30 4.64 13.57
C LEU A 98 13.67 5.88 14.40
N GLU A 99 13.75 7.06 13.81
CA GLU A 99 14.01 8.30 14.59
C GLU A 99 12.89 8.56 15.60
N PHE A 100 11.64 8.28 15.26
CA PHE A 100 10.52 8.32 16.20
C PHE A 100 10.70 7.34 17.35
N ALA A 101 11.09 6.09 17.09
CA ALA A 101 11.35 5.08 18.11
C ALA A 101 12.48 5.50 19.07
N GLU A 102 13.58 6.06 18.55
CA GLU A 102 14.67 6.61 19.34
C GLU A 102 14.19 7.72 20.27
N ARG A 103 13.40 8.65 19.75
CA ARG A 103 12.90 9.79 20.53
C ARG A 103 11.85 9.40 21.55
N VAL A 104 10.94 8.50 21.22
CA VAL A 104 9.91 8.07 22.17
C VAL A 104 10.51 7.22 23.30
N SER A 105 11.59 6.48 23.02
CA SER A 105 12.36 5.75 24.05
C SER A 105 12.90 6.69 25.13
N SER A 106 13.39 7.88 24.79
CA SER A 106 13.92 8.86 25.73
C SER A 106 12.86 9.75 26.36
N ASP A 107 11.88 10.19 25.55
CA ASP A 107 10.93 11.25 25.92
C ASP A 107 9.63 10.72 26.52
N GLY A 108 9.33 9.41 26.32
CA GLY A 108 8.05 8.79 26.69
C GLY A 108 6.87 9.25 25.82
N ALA A 109 5.70 8.67 26.10
CA ALA A 109 4.45 8.97 25.41
C ALA A 109 3.24 8.92 26.35
N LEU A 110 2.09 9.43 25.88
CA LEU A 110 0.80 9.40 26.60
C LEU A 110 -0.01 8.11 26.31
N CYS A 111 0.49 7.25 25.43
CA CYS A 111 -0.02 5.92 25.12
C CYS A 111 1.14 4.92 25.10
N ASN A 112 0.88 3.62 25.13
CA ASN A 112 1.88 2.64 24.72
C ASN A 112 2.11 2.77 23.21
N VAL A 113 3.34 2.56 22.76
CA VAL A 113 3.73 2.77 21.36
C VAL A 113 4.16 1.46 20.74
N MET A 114 3.59 1.16 19.58
CA MET A 114 3.93 0.01 18.75
C MET A 114 4.50 0.53 17.42
N CYS A 115 5.81 0.41 17.21
CA CYS A 115 6.42 0.66 15.90
C CYS A 115 6.34 -0.62 15.07
N VAL A 116 5.65 -0.56 13.93
CA VAL A 116 5.44 -1.69 13.03
C VAL A 116 6.25 -1.48 11.76
N PHE A 117 7.27 -2.28 11.58
CA PHE A 117 8.03 -2.38 10.35
C PHE A 117 7.44 -3.54 9.55
N GLN A 118 6.59 -3.19 8.59
CA GLN A 118 5.77 -4.11 7.85
C GLN A 118 6.47 -4.58 6.58
N PRO A 119 6.58 -5.90 6.34
CA PRO A 119 7.12 -6.42 5.08
C PRO A 119 6.11 -6.30 3.94
N ALA A 120 6.59 -6.40 2.70
CA ALA A 120 5.85 -6.76 1.50
C ALA A 120 4.55 -5.96 1.25
N GLU A 121 4.58 -4.62 1.34
CA GLU A 121 3.46 -3.77 0.98
C GLU A 121 3.13 -3.87 -0.51
N GLU A 122 4.16 -3.92 -1.35
CA GLU A 122 4.06 -4.02 -2.82
C GLU A 122 3.66 -5.43 -3.30
N LYS A 123 3.51 -6.37 -2.36
CA LYS A 123 3.01 -7.73 -2.57
C LYS A 123 1.79 -8.02 -1.70
N ARG A 124 1.08 -9.10 -2.01
CA ARG A 124 -0.05 -9.53 -1.17
C ARG A 124 0.43 -10.15 0.13
N GLY A 125 -0.25 -9.82 1.24
CA GLY A 125 -0.12 -10.51 2.52
C GLY A 125 0.83 -9.82 3.50
N GLY A 126 1.41 -8.67 3.17
CA GLY A 126 2.32 -7.94 4.05
C GLY A 126 1.64 -7.49 5.34
N ALA A 127 0.59 -6.69 5.23
CA ALA A 127 -0.18 -6.24 6.39
C ALA A 127 -0.87 -7.39 7.12
N GLU A 128 -1.40 -8.38 6.38
CA GLU A 128 -2.02 -9.58 6.97
C GLU A 128 -1.04 -10.37 7.83
N THR A 129 0.23 -10.48 7.40
CA THR A 129 1.29 -11.12 8.20
C THR A 129 1.42 -10.47 9.57
N ILE A 130 1.31 -9.14 9.64
CA ILE A 130 1.35 -8.39 10.90
C ILE A 130 0.07 -8.59 11.71
N VAL A 131 -1.10 -8.24 11.15
CA VAL A 131 -2.36 -8.16 11.92
C VAL A 131 -2.87 -9.54 12.36
N LEU A 132 -2.50 -10.60 11.65
CA LEU A 132 -2.86 -11.98 12.01
C LEU A 132 -1.91 -12.63 13.02
N SER A 133 -0.75 -12.01 13.29
CA SER A 133 0.21 -12.53 14.27
C SER A 133 -0.38 -12.59 15.68
N GLY A 134 0.14 -13.50 16.49
CA GLY A 134 -0.24 -13.63 17.90
C GLY A 134 0.17 -12.41 18.70
N GLU A 135 1.31 -11.84 18.39
CA GLU A 135 1.90 -10.67 19.03
C GLU A 135 1.04 -9.42 18.82
N TYR A 136 0.67 -9.13 17.56
CA TYR A 136 -0.19 -7.99 17.25
C TYR A 136 -1.55 -8.10 17.95
N LYS A 137 -2.18 -9.27 17.88
CA LYS A 137 -3.46 -9.54 18.55
C LYS A 137 -3.38 -9.39 20.07
N ARG A 138 -2.28 -9.82 20.69
CA ARG A 138 -2.03 -9.69 22.14
C ARG A 138 -1.79 -8.24 22.54
N LEU A 139 -1.01 -7.49 21.77
CA LEU A 139 -0.69 -6.08 22.01
C LEU A 139 -1.86 -5.15 21.70
N LYS A 140 -2.76 -5.56 20.82
CA LYS A 140 -4.08 -4.98 20.53
C LYS A 140 -4.06 -3.44 20.42
N PRO A 141 -3.49 -2.86 19.37
CA PRO A 141 -3.51 -1.41 19.22
C PRO A 141 -4.93 -0.87 19.05
N ASP A 142 -5.22 0.26 19.68
CA ASP A 142 -6.50 0.97 19.55
C ASP A 142 -6.54 1.80 18.27
N ARG A 143 -5.38 2.23 17.83
CA ARG A 143 -5.18 3.13 16.68
C ARG A 143 -3.96 2.73 15.88
N ALA A 144 -4.02 3.02 14.56
CA ALA A 144 -2.90 2.84 13.65
C ALA A 144 -2.67 4.12 12.83
N PHE A 145 -1.40 4.47 12.66
CA PHE A 145 -0.96 5.66 11.93
C PHE A 145 0.10 5.28 10.91
N ALA A 146 0.02 5.86 9.71
CA ALA A 146 1.07 5.79 8.70
C ALA A 146 1.28 7.15 8.05
N VAL A 147 2.50 7.43 7.61
CA VAL A 147 2.86 8.58 6.78
C VAL A 147 3.49 8.07 5.51
N HIS A 148 2.93 8.40 4.36
CA HIS A 148 3.47 8.04 3.06
C HIS A 148 3.94 9.28 2.28
N LEU A 149 5.10 9.21 1.67
CA LEU A 149 5.65 10.25 0.81
C LEU A 149 4.83 10.38 -0.48
N ARG A 150 4.55 11.62 -0.90
CA ARG A 150 3.69 11.81 -2.08
C ARG A 150 4.21 12.89 -3.02
N PRO A 151 4.72 12.52 -4.21
CA PRO A 151 4.99 13.46 -5.31
C PRO A 151 3.76 14.26 -5.73
N GLY A 152 3.99 15.51 -6.16
CA GLY A 152 2.93 16.40 -6.63
C GLY A 152 2.14 17.12 -5.53
N LEU A 153 2.36 16.77 -4.25
CA LEU A 153 1.87 17.57 -3.13
C LEU A 153 2.94 18.57 -2.69
N GLU A 154 2.51 19.73 -2.20
CA GLU A 154 3.42 20.78 -1.73
C GLU A 154 4.44 20.23 -0.72
N LYS A 155 5.72 20.47 -0.99
CA LYS A 155 6.86 19.97 -0.20
C LYS A 155 6.69 20.28 1.29
N GLY A 156 6.82 19.25 2.13
CA GLY A 156 6.73 19.35 3.59
C GLY A 156 5.30 19.50 4.13
N LYS A 157 4.27 19.55 3.29
CA LYS A 157 2.88 19.57 3.76
C LYS A 157 2.40 18.15 4.10
N LEU A 158 1.82 18.03 5.27
CA LEU A 158 1.09 16.83 5.69
C LEU A 158 -0.40 17.02 5.40
N LEU A 159 -0.92 16.18 4.50
CA LEU A 159 -2.32 16.15 4.11
C LEU A 159 -2.96 14.81 4.47
N SER A 160 -4.23 14.85 4.79
CA SER A 160 -5.07 13.67 5.02
C SER A 160 -6.53 14.03 4.76
N ARG A 161 -7.45 13.10 4.99
CA ARG A 161 -8.89 13.33 4.92
C ARG A 161 -9.65 12.34 5.78
N ALA A 162 -10.86 12.69 6.20
CA ALA A 162 -11.79 11.74 6.80
C ALA A 162 -12.38 10.80 5.72
N GLY A 163 -12.70 9.58 6.11
CA GLY A 163 -13.25 8.57 5.21
C GLY A 163 -12.19 7.99 4.26
N ALA A 164 -12.60 7.57 3.08
CA ALA A 164 -11.69 6.92 2.14
C ALA A 164 -10.58 7.87 1.68
N ILE A 165 -9.31 7.47 1.87
CA ILE A 165 -8.13 8.21 1.42
C ILE A 165 -7.44 7.51 0.26
N CYS A 166 -7.32 6.17 0.28
CA CYS A 166 -6.86 5.35 -0.84
C CYS A 166 -7.94 4.37 -1.27
N ALA A 167 -7.98 4.05 -2.55
CA ALA A 167 -8.93 3.10 -3.10
C ALA A 167 -8.63 1.68 -2.63
N GLY A 168 -9.67 0.86 -2.52
CA GLY A 168 -9.54 -0.58 -2.59
C GLY A 168 -9.14 -1.00 -3.99
N SER A 169 -8.45 -2.11 -4.09
CA SER A 169 -7.95 -2.67 -5.33
C SER A 169 -8.36 -4.12 -5.50
N SER A 170 -8.84 -4.46 -6.69
CA SER A 170 -9.04 -5.85 -7.10
C SER A 170 -8.40 -6.11 -8.46
N GLU A 171 -7.81 -7.29 -8.60
CA GLU A 171 -7.49 -7.85 -9.91
C GLU A 171 -8.75 -8.44 -10.53
N ILE A 172 -8.92 -8.22 -11.81
CA ILE A 172 -10.06 -8.72 -12.57
C ILE A 172 -9.61 -9.53 -13.76
N GLU A 173 -10.33 -10.60 -14.03
CA GLU A 173 -10.13 -11.49 -15.16
C GLU A 173 -11.49 -11.82 -15.79
N ALA A 174 -11.55 -11.86 -17.11
CA ALA A 174 -12.70 -12.36 -17.85
C ALA A 174 -12.21 -13.28 -18.98
N THR A 175 -12.83 -14.45 -19.11
CA THR A 175 -12.44 -15.48 -20.08
C THR A 175 -13.63 -15.86 -20.94
N PHE A 176 -13.43 -15.88 -22.25
CA PHE A 176 -14.45 -16.19 -23.26
C PHE A 176 -14.03 -17.42 -24.08
N PRO A 177 -14.82 -18.50 -24.07
CA PRO A 177 -14.52 -19.67 -24.86
C PRO A 177 -14.87 -19.47 -26.33
N GLY A 178 -14.11 -20.13 -27.22
CA GLY A 178 -14.34 -20.23 -28.65
C GLY A 178 -14.07 -21.61 -29.16
N ASP A 179 -14.26 -21.79 -30.48
CA ASP A 179 -13.94 -23.03 -31.20
C ASP A 179 -12.60 -22.85 -31.92
N ALA A 180 -11.64 -23.72 -31.64
CA ALA A 180 -10.36 -23.71 -32.35
C ALA A 180 -10.49 -24.42 -33.71
N VAL A 181 -10.99 -23.73 -34.72
CA VAL A 181 -11.21 -24.22 -36.05
C VAL A 181 -10.52 -23.38 -37.12
N HIS A 182 -10.38 -23.91 -38.34
CA HIS A 182 -9.87 -23.14 -39.45
C HIS A 182 -10.84 -21.97 -39.76
N ILE A 183 -10.34 -20.76 -39.98
CA ILE A 183 -11.13 -19.54 -40.11
C ILE A 183 -12.15 -19.56 -41.27
N THR A 184 -12.01 -20.52 -42.22
CA THR A 184 -12.97 -20.70 -43.31
C THR A 184 -14.18 -21.57 -42.93
N GLU A 185 -14.23 -22.09 -41.70
CA GLU A 185 -15.40 -22.84 -41.24
C GLU A 185 -16.61 -21.89 -41.17
N PRO A 186 -17.78 -22.31 -41.73
CA PRO A 186 -18.92 -21.38 -41.83
C PRO A 186 -19.66 -21.15 -40.53
N ARG A 187 -19.38 -21.91 -39.48
CA ARG A 187 -20.00 -21.80 -38.15
C ARG A 187 -18.98 -22.13 -37.08
N TYR A 188 -18.78 -21.20 -36.18
CA TYR A 188 -17.92 -21.36 -35.00
C TYR A 188 -18.30 -20.36 -33.92
N SER A 189 -17.90 -20.64 -32.71
CA SER A 189 -17.98 -19.70 -31.57
C SER A 189 -16.73 -18.85 -31.55
N ASP A 190 -16.88 -17.53 -31.71
CA ASP A 190 -15.76 -16.60 -31.80
C ASP A 190 -15.43 -15.98 -30.44
N ALA A 191 -14.31 -16.40 -29.85
CA ALA A 191 -13.84 -15.88 -28.60
C ALA A 191 -13.40 -14.41 -28.69
N ILE A 192 -12.85 -13.99 -29.85
CA ILE A 192 -12.43 -12.60 -30.08
C ILE A 192 -13.63 -11.66 -30.07
N GLU A 193 -14.67 -12.01 -30.85
CA GLU A 193 -15.90 -11.20 -30.94
C GLU A 193 -16.57 -11.06 -29.57
N LYS A 194 -16.65 -12.13 -28.79
CA LYS A 194 -17.21 -12.10 -27.43
C LYS A 194 -16.43 -11.18 -26.52
N ALA A 195 -15.10 -11.32 -26.49
CA ALA A 195 -14.23 -10.50 -25.65
C ALA A 195 -14.25 -9.02 -26.06
N GLU A 196 -14.28 -8.73 -27.37
CA GLU A 196 -14.39 -7.36 -27.89
C GLU A 196 -15.70 -6.68 -27.47
N ARG A 197 -16.84 -7.34 -27.67
CA ARG A 197 -18.15 -6.82 -27.29
C ARG A 197 -18.23 -6.54 -25.79
N PHE A 198 -17.83 -7.52 -24.98
CA PHE A 198 -17.77 -7.34 -23.53
C PHE A 198 -16.86 -6.16 -23.15
N TYR A 199 -15.64 -6.09 -23.70
CA TYR A 199 -14.70 -5.01 -23.42
C TYR A 199 -15.30 -3.64 -23.73
N LEU A 200 -15.96 -3.46 -24.87
CA LEU A 200 -16.57 -2.19 -25.29
C LEU A 200 -17.73 -1.79 -24.37
N ASP A 201 -18.57 -2.75 -24.00
CA ASP A 201 -19.71 -2.46 -23.09
C ASP A 201 -19.22 -2.11 -21.69
N VAL A 202 -18.27 -2.86 -21.15
CA VAL A 202 -17.67 -2.55 -19.84
C VAL A 202 -16.96 -1.20 -19.85
N LYS A 203 -16.18 -0.90 -20.88
CA LYS A 203 -15.50 0.40 -21.03
C LYS A 203 -16.49 1.54 -21.02
N THR A 204 -17.56 1.44 -21.81
CA THR A 204 -18.59 2.47 -21.93
C THR A 204 -19.36 2.69 -20.62
N ALA A 205 -19.65 1.61 -19.89
CA ALA A 205 -20.35 1.68 -18.61
C ALA A 205 -19.44 2.21 -17.48
N ALA A 206 -18.17 1.76 -17.45
CA ALA A 206 -17.22 2.16 -16.41
C ALA A 206 -16.83 3.64 -16.45
N GLU A 207 -16.74 4.25 -17.65
CA GLU A 207 -16.36 5.66 -17.81
C GLU A 207 -17.26 6.65 -17.03
N LYS A 208 -18.45 6.22 -16.60
CA LYS A 208 -19.43 7.10 -15.98
C LYS A 208 -19.43 7.12 -14.46
N GLU A 209 -19.13 5.99 -13.80
CA GLU A 209 -19.40 5.88 -12.36
C GLU A 209 -18.37 5.05 -11.57
N ILE A 210 -17.53 4.22 -12.23
CA ILE A 210 -16.61 3.29 -11.56
C ILE A 210 -15.27 3.22 -12.26
N PHE A 211 -14.23 2.85 -11.52
CA PHE A 211 -12.93 2.57 -12.09
C PHE A 211 -12.75 1.07 -12.30
N LEU A 212 -12.97 0.60 -13.52
CA LEU A 212 -12.69 -0.75 -13.97
C LEU A 212 -12.00 -0.68 -15.32
N ARG A 213 -10.78 -1.21 -15.43
CA ARG A 213 -9.98 -1.12 -16.66
C ARG A 213 -9.23 -2.41 -16.92
N PHE A 214 -9.23 -2.82 -18.18
CA PHE A 214 -8.40 -3.90 -18.67
C PHE A 214 -7.10 -3.35 -19.26
N GLY A 215 -5.96 -3.92 -18.83
CA GLY A 215 -4.62 -3.54 -19.30
C GLY A 215 -3.99 -4.60 -20.23
N LYS A 216 -4.60 -5.80 -20.32
CA LYS A 216 -4.04 -6.90 -21.11
C LYS A 216 -5.16 -7.72 -21.72
N MET A 217 -5.00 -8.11 -23.00
CA MET A 217 -5.84 -9.06 -23.69
C MET A 217 -4.94 -10.15 -24.32
N MET A 218 -5.33 -11.40 -24.20
CA MET A 218 -4.62 -12.55 -24.79
C MET A 218 -5.61 -13.40 -25.55
N CYS A 219 -5.31 -13.70 -26.83
CA CYS A 219 -6.10 -14.62 -27.65
C CYS A 219 -5.29 -15.10 -28.86
N GLY A 220 -5.60 -16.32 -29.32
CA GLY A 220 -5.10 -16.88 -30.57
C GLY A 220 -3.58 -17.11 -30.64
N THR A 221 -3.17 -17.97 -31.57
CA THR A 221 -1.76 -18.27 -31.83
C THR A 221 -1.42 -18.24 -33.33
N ALA A 222 -2.42 -18.27 -34.21
CA ALA A 222 -2.25 -18.26 -35.66
C ALA A 222 -3.36 -17.46 -36.34
N GLY A 223 -3.04 -16.75 -37.42
CA GLY A 223 -4.00 -15.88 -38.12
C GLY A 223 -5.07 -16.62 -38.95
N ASN A 224 -4.96 -17.91 -39.15
CA ASN A 224 -5.92 -18.74 -39.91
C ASN A 224 -6.67 -19.76 -39.05
N VAL A 225 -6.59 -19.66 -37.73
CA VAL A 225 -7.29 -20.50 -36.74
C VAL A 225 -7.99 -19.62 -35.74
N THR A 226 -9.27 -19.82 -35.51
CA THR A 226 -10.02 -19.12 -34.45
C THR A 226 -9.51 -19.56 -33.08
N PRO A 227 -9.42 -18.66 -32.09
CA PRO A 227 -8.89 -18.99 -30.77
C PRO A 227 -9.87 -19.87 -29.96
N LEU A 228 -9.31 -20.79 -29.17
CA LEU A 228 -10.06 -21.60 -28.21
C LEU A 228 -10.56 -20.75 -27.02
N SER A 229 -9.83 -19.67 -26.69
CA SER A 229 -10.21 -18.71 -25.66
C SER A 229 -9.67 -17.31 -25.97
N ALA A 230 -10.34 -16.30 -25.41
CA ALA A 230 -9.83 -14.96 -25.26
C ALA A 230 -9.92 -14.56 -23.78
N GLU A 231 -8.86 -13.93 -23.27
CA GLU A 231 -8.71 -13.59 -21.86
C GLU A 231 -8.41 -12.10 -21.72
N LEU A 232 -9.11 -11.44 -20.79
CA LEU A 232 -8.91 -10.04 -20.41
C LEU A 232 -8.44 -9.97 -18.97
N PHE A 233 -7.39 -9.19 -18.71
CA PHE A 233 -6.84 -8.95 -17.38
C PHE A 233 -6.81 -7.46 -17.08
N GLY A 234 -7.17 -7.09 -15.86
CA GLY A 234 -7.27 -5.69 -15.49
C GLY A 234 -7.36 -5.46 -14.00
N THR A 235 -7.83 -4.27 -13.64
CA THR A 235 -7.99 -3.85 -12.24
C THR A 235 -9.27 -3.04 -12.04
N ALA A 236 -9.88 -3.22 -10.86
CA ALA A 236 -10.93 -2.36 -10.35
C ALA A 236 -10.40 -1.54 -9.16
N ARG A 237 -10.87 -0.30 -9.03
CA ARG A 237 -10.62 0.59 -7.89
C ARG A 237 -11.95 1.09 -7.35
N TYR A 238 -12.10 1.13 -6.03
CA TYR A 238 -13.35 1.51 -5.37
C TYR A 238 -13.06 2.10 -3.99
N PHE A 239 -13.95 2.96 -3.51
CA PHE A 239 -13.83 3.62 -2.21
C PHE A 239 -14.86 3.13 -1.18
N SER A 240 -15.74 2.22 -1.58
CA SER A 240 -16.76 1.64 -0.73
C SER A 240 -17.13 0.23 -1.19
N GLN A 241 -17.75 -0.54 -0.29
CA GLN A 241 -18.28 -1.85 -0.62
C GLN A 241 -19.35 -1.77 -1.74
N ALA A 242 -20.19 -0.72 -1.72
CA ALA A 242 -21.19 -0.51 -2.77
C ALA A 242 -20.58 -0.27 -4.16
N GLU A 243 -19.45 0.45 -4.22
CA GLU A 243 -18.72 0.63 -5.49
C GLU A 243 -18.04 -0.65 -5.95
N ARG A 244 -17.48 -1.45 -5.01
CA ARG A 244 -16.93 -2.78 -5.29
C ARG A 244 -17.99 -3.69 -5.92
N GLU A 245 -19.19 -3.73 -5.32
CA GLU A 245 -20.31 -4.52 -5.83
C GLU A 245 -20.77 -4.06 -7.22
N LYS A 246 -20.74 -2.76 -7.52
CA LYS A 246 -20.98 -2.24 -8.88
C LYS A 246 -19.92 -2.72 -9.87
N CYS A 247 -18.65 -2.70 -9.48
CA CYS A 247 -17.56 -3.23 -10.32
C CYS A 247 -17.77 -4.72 -10.62
N GLU A 248 -18.09 -5.52 -9.59
CA GLU A 248 -18.33 -6.95 -9.74
C GLU A 248 -19.58 -7.23 -10.59
N GLY A 249 -20.66 -6.47 -10.37
CA GLY A 249 -21.88 -6.54 -11.17
C GLY A 249 -21.64 -6.22 -12.65
N LEU A 250 -20.77 -5.25 -12.96
CA LEU A 250 -20.40 -4.96 -14.34
C LEU A 250 -19.52 -6.08 -14.92
N LEU A 251 -18.57 -6.59 -14.16
CA LEU A 251 -17.69 -7.67 -14.59
C LEU A 251 -18.48 -8.97 -14.85
N SER A 252 -19.52 -9.25 -14.03
CA SER A 252 -20.38 -10.44 -14.17
C SER A 252 -21.14 -10.47 -15.48
N THR A 253 -21.30 -9.35 -16.19
CA THR A 253 -21.92 -9.31 -17.52
C THR A 253 -21.14 -10.14 -18.56
N ALA A 254 -19.91 -10.60 -18.26
CA ALA A 254 -19.17 -11.56 -19.07
C ALA A 254 -19.99 -12.82 -19.36
N GLU A 255 -20.86 -13.25 -18.43
CA GLU A 255 -21.76 -14.40 -18.59
C GLU A 255 -22.76 -14.20 -19.74
N ASN A 256 -23.18 -12.97 -20.03
CA ASN A 256 -24.09 -12.65 -21.17
C ASN A 256 -23.43 -12.93 -22.52
N TYR A 257 -22.11 -13.02 -22.57
CA TYR A 257 -21.30 -13.35 -23.74
C TYR A 257 -20.81 -14.82 -23.72
N GLY A 258 -21.33 -15.62 -22.77
CA GLY A 258 -20.92 -17.01 -22.56
C GLY A 258 -19.51 -17.14 -21.97
N GLY A 259 -19.02 -16.11 -21.34
CA GLY A 259 -17.74 -16.08 -20.64
C GLY A 259 -17.85 -16.36 -19.14
N THR A 260 -16.72 -16.36 -18.47
CA THR A 260 -16.59 -16.40 -17.00
C THR A 260 -15.77 -15.21 -16.53
N TYR A 261 -15.89 -14.89 -15.26
CA TYR A 261 -15.10 -13.81 -14.66
C TYR A 261 -14.54 -14.21 -13.30
N LYS A 262 -13.51 -13.45 -12.87
CA LYS A 262 -12.93 -13.52 -11.54
C LYS A 262 -12.57 -12.12 -11.07
N MET A 263 -12.89 -11.80 -9.82
CA MET A 263 -12.48 -10.59 -9.14
C MET A 263 -11.83 -10.97 -7.80
N THR A 264 -10.54 -10.68 -7.66
CA THR A 264 -9.77 -11.04 -6.47
C THR A 264 -9.31 -9.75 -5.80
N GLU A 265 -9.80 -9.48 -4.58
CA GLU A 265 -9.39 -8.31 -3.80
C GLU A 265 -7.89 -8.39 -3.48
N TYR A 266 -7.20 -7.28 -3.69
CA TYR A 266 -5.80 -7.07 -3.27
C TYR A 266 -5.76 -6.43 -1.89
N ALA A 267 -6.44 -5.29 -1.73
CA ALA A 267 -6.59 -4.57 -0.48
C ALA A 267 -7.95 -3.87 -0.43
N PRO A 268 -8.63 -3.80 0.72
CA PRO A 268 -9.83 -2.99 0.89
C PRO A 268 -9.48 -1.49 0.80
N PRO A 269 -10.48 -0.58 0.69
CA PRO A 269 -10.24 0.86 0.77
C PRO A 269 -9.61 1.25 2.11
N ALA A 270 -8.61 2.13 2.08
CA ALA A 270 -8.07 2.73 3.30
C ALA A 270 -9.04 3.82 3.79
N ILE A 271 -9.69 3.56 4.92
CA ILE A 271 -10.69 4.44 5.53
C ILE A 271 -10.10 5.09 6.78
N ASN A 272 -9.93 6.39 6.72
CA ASN A 272 -9.48 7.16 7.86
C ASN A 272 -10.62 7.45 8.85
N ASP A 273 -10.31 7.30 10.12
CA ASP A 273 -11.19 7.71 11.20
C ASP A 273 -11.36 9.24 11.22
N GLU A 274 -12.61 9.70 11.30
CA GLU A 274 -12.95 11.12 11.22
C GLU A 274 -12.41 11.92 12.42
N GLU A 275 -12.48 11.35 13.62
CA GLU A 275 -12.02 12.03 14.82
C GLU A 275 -10.49 12.09 14.87
N LEU A 276 -9.80 11.00 14.50
CA LEU A 276 -8.34 11.01 14.38
C LEU A 276 -7.88 12.03 13.34
N PHE A 277 -8.56 12.11 12.18
CA PHE A 277 -8.27 13.13 11.18
C PHE A 277 -8.43 14.54 11.77
N ARG A 278 -9.57 14.85 12.40
CA ARG A 278 -9.85 16.16 13.00
C ARG A 278 -8.81 16.56 14.07
N LEU A 279 -8.34 15.60 14.85
CA LEU A 279 -7.37 15.84 15.93
C LEU A 279 -5.91 15.83 15.45
N SER A 280 -5.64 15.29 14.27
CA SER A 280 -4.28 15.16 13.74
C SER A 280 -3.63 16.52 13.38
N GLY A 281 -4.44 17.53 13.06
CA GLY A 281 -3.96 18.80 12.54
C GLY A 281 -3.34 18.73 11.14
N CYS A 282 -3.65 17.68 10.37
CA CYS A 282 -3.27 17.60 8.97
C CYS A 282 -4.11 18.55 8.11
N GLY A 283 -3.53 19.05 7.02
CA GLY A 283 -4.28 19.74 5.98
C GLY A 283 -5.25 18.79 5.27
N THR A 284 -6.28 19.31 4.63
CA THR A 284 -7.32 18.50 3.98
C THR A 284 -6.92 18.13 2.55
N LEU A 285 -6.87 16.83 2.26
CA LEU A 285 -6.84 16.30 0.91
C LEU A 285 -8.26 16.34 0.32
N ARG A 286 -8.43 17.03 -0.82
CA ARG A 286 -9.77 17.22 -1.42
C ARG A 286 -10.38 15.94 -1.96
N GLU A 287 -9.60 15.23 -2.79
CA GLU A 287 -10.04 14.00 -3.45
C GLU A 287 -9.26 12.79 -2.93
N PRO A 288 -9.89 11.63 -2.79
CA PRO A 288 -9.18 10.40 -2.46
C PRO A 288 -8.25 9.97 -3.61
N LEU A 289 -7.28 9.13 -3.29
CA LEU A 289 -6.31 8.62 -4.26
C LEU A 289 -6.77 7.28 -4.85
N LEU A 290 -6.55 7.09 -6.15
CA LEU A 290 -6.82 5.81 -6.82
C LEU A 290 -5.73 4.75 -6.56
N CYS A 291 -4.61 5.09 -5.91
CA CYS A 291 -3.67 4.08 -5.43
C CYS A 291 -4.32 3.27 -4.29
N ALA A 292 -3.85 2.06 -4.11
CA ALA A 292 -4.16 1.23 -2.95
C ALA A 292 -2.92 1.16 -2.05
N ASP A 293 -3.15 0.86 -0.78
CA ASP A 293 -2.12 0.58 0.22
C ASP A 293 -2.70 -0.40 1.23
N ASP A 294 -1.95 -1.45 1.56
CA ASP A 294 -2.41 -2.50 2.45
C ASP A 294 -2.51 -2.06 3.94
N PHE A 295 -2.10 -0.81 4.26
CA PHE A 295 -2.46 -0.17 5.53
C PHE A 295 -3.96 -0.21 5.80
N SER A 296 -4.78 -0.27 4.77
CA SER A 296 -6.23 -0.47 4.83
C SER A 296 -6.64 -1.69 5.66
N VAL A 297 -5.82 -2.74 5.72
CA VAL A 297 -6.07 -3.97 6.48
C VAL A 297 -6.15 -3.70 7.98
N TYR A 298 -5.36 -2.75 8.51
CA TYR A 298 -5.44 -2.37 9.93
C TYR A 298 -6.83 -1.82 10.28
N GLY A 299 -7.35 -0.92 9.45
CA GLY A 299 -8.71 -0.40 9.61
C GLY A 299 -9.79 -1.46 9.42
N PHE A 300 -9.61 -2.34 8.43
CA PHE A 300 -10.53 -3.45 8.18
C PHE A 300 -10.59 -4.45 9.35
N CYS A 301 -9.48 -4.64 10.07
CA CYS A 301 -9.41 -5.43 11.30
C CYS A 301 -9.97 -4.71 12.55
N GLY A 302 -10.61 -3.56 12.39
CA GLY A 302 -11.32 -2.85 13.45
C GLY A 302 -10.44 -1.89 14.27
N VAL A 303 -9.22 -1.60 13.83
CA VAL A 303 -8.36 -0.58 14.42
C VAL A 303 -8.70 0.80 13.84
N ARG A 304 -8.85 1.82 14.67
CA ARG A 304 -9.06 3.20 14.19
C ARG A 304 -7.82 3.67 13.45
N ALA A 305 -7.91 3.95 12.17
CA ALA A 305 -6.76 4.18 11.29
C ALA A 305 -6.67 5.63 10.80
N LEU A 306 -5.45 6.15 10.66
CA LEU A 306 -5.19 7.42 10.00
C LEU A 306 -3.96 7.33 9.10
N TYR A 307 -4.20 7.34 7.82
CA TYR A 307 -3.18 7.44 6.79
C TYR A 307 -2.95 8.88 6.39
N MET A 308 -1.71 9.31 6.34
CA MET A 308 -1.31 10.68 6.08
C MET A 308 -0.32 10.74 4.91
N LEU A 309 -0.37 11.81 4.14
CA LEU A 309 0.51 12.04 2.99
C LEU A 309 1.47 13.18 3.29
N LEU A 310 2.77 12.93 3.15
CA LEU A 310 3.81 13.95 3.25
C LEU A 310 4.27 14.34 1.84
N GLY A 311 4.00 15.59 1.45
CA GLY A 311 4.35 16.10 0.13
C GLY A 311 5.85 16.17 -0.10
N THR A 312 6.33 15.65 -1.23
CA THR A 312 7.73 15.74 -1.66
C THR A 312 8.00 16.89 -2.62
N GLY A 313 6.93 17.60 -3.07
CA GLY A 313 7.04 18.63 -4.10
C GLY A 313 6.99 18.05 -5.51
N ASP A 314 7.60 18.77 -6.44
CA ASP A 314 7.72 18.37 -7.84
C ASP A 314 8.91 17.42 -8.02
N THR A 315 8.73 16.17 -7.62
CA THR A 315 9.71 15.08 -7.73
C THR A 315 9.24 14.06 -8.77
N PRO A 316 10.15 13.21 -9.32
CA PRO A 316 9.72 12.10 -10.16
C PRO A 316 8.62 11.27 -9.49
N PRO A 317 7.69 10.67 -10.26
CA PRO A 317 6.61 9.88 -9.68
C PRO A 317 7.15 8.65 -8.94
N LEU A 318 6.36 8.16 -7.97
CA LEU A 318 6.62 6.88 -7.33
C LEU A 318 6.77 5.78 -8.40
N HIS A 319 7.56 4.75 -8.09
CA HIS A 319 7.93 3.63 -8.96
C HIS A 319 8.81 4.02 -10.17
N SER A 320 9.21 5.30 -10.27
CA SER A 320 10.19 5.74 -11.27
C SER A 320 11.61 5.32 -10.88
N PRO A 321 12.47 4.89 -11.83
CA PRO A 321 13.88 4.63 -11.57
C PRO A 321 14.67 5.89 -11.17
N TYR A 322 14.07 7.06 -11.29
CA TYR A 322 14.63 8.37 -10.93
C TYR A 322 13.99 8.96 -9.68
N PHE A 323 13.11 8.22 -8.98
CA PHE A 323 12.45 8.73 -7.78
C PHE A 323 13.48 9.05 -6.70
N ASP A 324 13.46 10.28 -6.23
CA ASP A 324 14.17 10.76 -5.05
C ASP A 324 13.42 11.97 -4.49
N PHE A 325 13.72 12.33 -3.27
CA PHE A 325 13.09 13.45 -2.58
C PHE A 325 14.06 14.16 -1.64
N ASP A 326 13.76 15.40 -1.31
CA ASP A 326 14.55 16.18 -0.37
C ASP A 326 14.40 15.62 1.05
N GLU A 327 15.49 15.11 1.60
CA GLU A 327 15.54 14.48 2.93
C GLU A 327 15.17 15.44 4.09
N ASP A 328 15.19 16.76 3.86
CA ASP A 328 14.84 17.76 4.88
C ASP A 328 13.35 17.73 5.27
N ILE A 329 12.51 16.96 4.55
CA ILE A 329 11.11 16.73 4.93
C ILE A 329 10.93 15.60 5.96
N LEU A 330 11.90 14.69 6.11
CA LEU A 330 11.79 13.53 7.00
C LEU A 330 11.48 13.91 8.46
N PRO A 331 12.12 14.93 9.05
CA PRO A 331 11.78 15.36 10.41
C PRO A 331 10.31 15.75 10.58
N ILE A 332 9.62 16.19 9.53
CA ILE A 332 8.19 16.56 9.59
C ILE A 332 7.33 15.32 9.90
N GLY A 333 7.63 14.17 9.28
CA GLY A 333 6.94 12.92 9.57
C GLY A 333 7.23 12.39 10.97
N THR A 334 8.50 12.41 11.38
CA THR A 334 8.91 12.06 12.76
C THR A 334 8.18 12.92 13.80
N GLU A 335 8.20 14.26 13.63
CA GLU A 335 7.49 15.18 14.52
C GLU A 335 5.97 14.95 14.55
N LYS A 336 5.39 14.55 13.40
CA LYS A 336 3.98 14.17 13.35
C LYS A 336 3.68 12.96 14.24
N PHE A 337 4.49 11.92 14.18
CA PHE A 337 4.33 10.73 15.03
C PHE A 337 4.48 11.10 16.51
N ILE A 338 5.47 11.94 16.87
CA ILE A 338 5.63 12.47 18.25
C ILE A 338 4.39 13.25 18.68
N ALA A 339 3.88 14.15 17.83
CA ALA A 339 2.70 14.96 18.17
C ALA A 339 1.46 14.08 18.39
N LEU A 340 1.29 13.01 17.61
CA LEU A 340 0.15 12.10 17.76
C LEU A 340 0.22 11.30 19.05
N CYS A 341 1.38 10.74 19.43
CA CYS A 341 1.53 9.97 20.67
C CYS A 341 1.56 10.83 21.94
N LYS A 342 1.78 12.13 21.83
CA LYS A 342 1.72 13.12 22.92
C LYS A 342 0.43 13.94 22.96
N ASN A 343 -0.57 13.62 22.12
CA ASN A 343 -1.87 14.30 22.11
C ASN A 343 -2.84 13.61 23.08
N GLU A 344 -3.16 14.29 24.19
CA GLU A 344 -4.08 13.77 25.21
C GLU A 344 -5.45 13.36 24.66
N LYS A 345 -6.00 14.13 23.70
CA LYS A 345 -7.31 13.84 23.12
C LYS A 345 -7.25 12.56 22.28
N ILE A 346 -6.18 12.36 21.51
CA ILE A 346 -5.97 11.15 20.74
C ILE A 346 -5.71 9.96 21.68
N SER A 347 -4.88 10.13 22.71
CA SER A 347 -4.54 9.05 23.65
C SER A 347 -5.74 8.55 24.46
N ASN A 348 -6.79 9.35 24.61
CA ASN A 348 -8.02 8.99 25.32
C ASN A 348 -9.14 8.43 24.41
N ILE A 349 -8.94 8.35 23.11
CA ILE A 349 -9.87 7.72 22.18
C ILE A 349 -9.75 6.18 22.35
N MET A 350 -10.85 5.54 22.75
CA MET A 350 -10.97 4.08 22.81
C MET A 350 -11.73 3.54 21.61
#